data_810518aa9c5181b3b31ce92b7c9c9136
#
_entry.id   810518aa9c5181b3b31ce92b7c9c9136
#
_cell.length_a   1.000
_cell.length_b   1.000
_cell.length_c   1.000
_cell.angle_alpha   90.00
_cell.angle_beta   90.00
_cell.angle_gamma   90.00
#
_symmetry.space_group_name_H-M   'P 1'
#
loop_
_entity.id
_entity.type
_entity.pdbx_description
1 polymer ?
#
loop_
_entity_poly.entity_id
_entity_poly.type
_entity_poly.pdbx_seq_one_letter_code
_entity_poly.pdbx_strand_id
1 'polypeptide(L)'
;MTEHIQFSPDKDALVLLDQRLLPTKVEWFDCKGTEDICFALKVMVVRGAPAIGVTAAYGCFLAARETQRAKDADWRAALDKRLTLIENARPTAVNLAWAVREMRRVWQESGADSLDGLAGIWLARAKEIHLADIEMCKAMGRFGGELIDDGDTVMTHCNAGALATAGYGTALGVIRGAVDAGKKIQVIANETRPFLQGARLTAWELHRDGIPVRVACDNACALLMKRGLVQKVVVGADRIAANGDAVNKIGTFGVALLAKHFNIRSEERRVGKECRSRW
;
A
#
# COMPACT_ATOMS: atom_id res chain seq x y z
N MET A 1 -9.78 -10.45 -6.10
CA MET A 1 -8.68 -9.69 -5.45
C MET A 1 -7.80 -10.61 -4.62
N THR A 2 -6.50 -10.44 -4.59
CA THR A 2 -5.59 -11.29 -3.79
C THR A 2 -5.37 -10.62 -2.44
N GLU A 3 -5.79 -11.27 -1.36
CA GLU A 3 -5.35 -10.88 -0.01
C GLU A 3 -3.84 -11.13 0.10
N HIS A 4 -3.03 -10.11 0.07
CA HIS A 4 -1.58 -10.21 0.05
C HIS A 4 -0.92 -9.99 1.43
N ILE A 5 -1.72 -9.62 2.43
CA ILE A 5 -1.36 -9.51 3.85
C ILE A 5 -2.41 -10.29 4.64
N GLN A 6 -2.03 -11.38 5.29
CA GLN A 6 -2.94 -12.26 6.02
C GLN A 6 -2.35 -12.65 7.36
N PHE A 7 -3.09 -12.46 8.44
CA PHE A 7 -2.70 -13.08 9.70
C PHE A 7 -3.25 -14.49 9.76
N SER A 8 -2.37 -15.49 9.90
CA SER A 8 -2.71 -16.90 10.05
C SER A 8 -2.60 -17.31 11.52
N PRO A 9 -3.74 -17.56 12.22
CA PRO A 9 -3.71 -18.02 13.59
C PRO A 9 -3.02 -19.38 13.74
N ASP A 10 -3.22 -20.30 12.78
CA ASP A 10 -2.65 -21.64 12.82
C ASP A 10 -1.11 -21.64 12.76
N LYS A 11 -0.55 -20.66 12.02
CA LYS A 11 0.90 -20.49 11.92
C LYS A 11 1.47 -19.55 12.99
N ASP A 12 0.64 -18.85 13.75
CA ASP A 12 1.00 -17.69 14.60
C ASP A 12 1.93 -16.72 13.83
N ALA A 13 1.55 -16.39 12.60
CA ALA A 13 2.37 -15.66 11.66
C ALA A 13 1.57 -14.68 10.81
N LEU A 14 2.22 -13.57 10.43
CA LEU A 14 1.75 -12.72 9.35
C LEU A 14 2.31 -13.26 8.03
N VAL A 15 1.41 -13.65 7.14
CA VAL A 15 1.74 -14.22 5.83
C VAL A 15 1.66 -13.12 4.79
N LEU A 16 2.76 -12.84 4.12
CA LEU A 16 2.91 -11.78 3.12
C LEU A 16 3.16 -12.38 1.75
N LEU A 17 2.45 -11.91 0.73
CA LEU A 17 2.79 -12.23 -0.66
C LEU A 17 4.13 -11.56 -1.01
N ASP A 18 5.11 -12.35 -1.42
CA ASP A 18 6.44 -11.83 -1.76
C ASP A 18 6.43 -11.09 -3.10
N GLN A 19 6.28 -9.77 -3.02
CA GLN A 19 6.19 -8.90 -4.20
C GLN A 19 7.49 -8.82 -5.01
N ARG A 20 8.63 -9.28 -4.47
CA ARG A 20 9.91 -9.31 -5.17
C ARG A 20 9.90 -10.32 -6.31
N LEU A 21 9.12 -11.39 -6.14
CA LEU A 21 9.06 -12.51 -7.07
C LEU A 21 8.01 -12.34 -8.17
N LEU A 22 7.07 -11.39 -7.99
CA LEU A 22 6.06 -11.08 -8.99
C LEU A 22 6.69 -10.43 -10.24
N PRO A 23 6.16 -10.70 -11.44
CA PRO A 23 5.00 -11.56 -11.76
C PRO A 23 5.38 -13.04 -11.97
N THR A 24 6.67 -13.40 -11.90
CA THR A 24 7.17 -14.72 -12.35
C THR A 24 6.80 -15.85 -11.40
N LYS A 25 6.71 -15.54 -10.09
CA LYS A 25 6.34 -16.51 -9.05
C LYS A 25 5.39 -15.88 -8.05
N VAL A 26 4.44 -16.69 -7.55
CA VAL A 26 3.52 -16.34 -6.47
C VAL A 26 3.93 -17.17 -5.26
N GLU A 27 4.72 -16.56 -4.39
CA GLU A 27 5.24 -17.19 -3.18
C GLU A 27 4.88 -16.34 -1.96
N TRP A 28 4.82 -16.98 -0.79
CA TRP A 28 4.44 -16.35 0.46
C TRP A 28 5.59 -16.36 1.44
N PHE A 29 5.69 -15.31 2.21
CA PHE A 29 6.69 -15.13 3.26
C PHE A 29 6.00 -15.09 4.61
N ASP A 30 6.34 -16.03 5.51
CA ASP A 30 5.77 -16.13 6.85
C ASP A 30 6.62 -15.30 7.84
N CYS A 31 6.04 -14.25 8.41
CA CYS A 31 6.67 -13.46 9.48
C CYS A 31 6.18 -13.97 10.84
N LYS A 32 7.10 -14.49 11.67
CA LYS A 32 6.81 -15.06 13.00
C LYS A 32 7.29 -14.18 14.16
N GLY A 33 8.06 -13.16 13.89
CA GLY A 33 8.64 -12.28 14.90
C GLY A 33 9.16 -10.98 14.32
N THR A 34 9.82 -10.21 15.18
CA THR A 34 10.34 -8.87 14.87
C THR A 34 11.32 -8.86 13.71
N GLU A 35 12.25 -9.85 13.69
CA GLU A 35 13.28 -9.92 12.65
C GLU A 35 12.70 -10.18 11.27
N ASP A 36 11.70 -11.07 11.15
CA ASP A 36 11.03 -11.36 9.89
C ASP A 36 10.29 -10.13 9.35
N ILE A 37 9.61 -9.40 10.23
CA ILE A 37 8.92 -8.14 9.87
C ILE A 37 9.94 -7.10 9.39
N CYS A 38 11.04 -6.91 10.12
CA CYS A 38 12.10 -5.99 9.73
C CYS A 38 12.72 -6.39 8.39
N PHE A 39 12.98 -7.67 8.18
CA PHE A 39 13.46 -8.19 6.91
C PHE A 39 12.47 -7.92 5.78
N ALA A 40 11.22 -8.34 5.95
CA ALA A 40 10.18 -8.16 4.93
C ALA A 40 10.02 -6.70 4.49
N LEU A 41 10.11 -5.76 5.44
CA LEU A 41 10.06 -4.33 5.17
C LEU A 41 11.31 -3.82 4.45
N LYS A 42 12.51 -4.22 4.90
CA LYS A 42 13.80 -3.75 4.36
C LYS A 42 14.01 -4.20 2.92
N VAL A 43 13.75 -5.48 2.62
CA VAL A 43 13.99 -6.05 1.30
C VAL A 43 12.79 -5.95 0.36
N MET A 44 11.72 -5.28 0.81
CA MET A 44 10.50 -5.05 0.03
C MET A 44 9.73 -6.33 -0.36
N VAL A 45 9.67 -7.34 0.54
CA VAL A 45 8.66 -8.40 0.45
C VAL A 45 7.28 -7.77 0.34
N VAL A 46 7.03 -6.75 1.17
CA VAL A 46 5.88 -5.85 1.11
C VAL A 46 6.38 -4.41 0.92
N ARG A 47 5.66 -3.63 0.11
CA ARG A 47 5.97 -2.22 -0.18
C ARG A 47 4.68 -1.43 -0.46
N GLY A 48 4.75 -0.10 -0.40
CA GLY A 48 3.61 0.81 -0.46
C GLY A 48 3.24 1.32 0.94
N ALA A 49 3.00 2.62 1.07
CA ALA A 49 2.89 3.26 2.38
C ALA A 49 1.81 2.63 3.28
N PRO A 50 0.54 2.40 2.83
CA PRO A 50 -0.46 1.75 3.66
C PRO A 50 -0.11 0.30 4.00
N ALA A 51 0.35 -0.49 3.02
CA ALA A 51 0.73 -1.89 3.25
C ALA A 51 1.85 -2.02 4.29
N ILE A 52 2.82 -1.11 4.28
CA ILE A 52 3.90 -1.04 5.28
C ILE A 52 3.32 -0.73 6.67
N GLY A 53 2.39 0.21 6.78
CA GLY A 53 1.72 0.56 8.05
C GLY A 53 0.95 -0.62 8.64
N VAL A 54 0.15 -1.30 7.83
CA VAL A 54 -0.60 -2.50 8.24
C VAL A 54 0.35 -3.62 8.67
N THR A 55 1.41 -3.88 7.89
CA THR A 55 2.43 -4.87 8.24
C THR A 55 3.10 -4.55 9.57
N ALA A 56 3.39 -3.26 9.82
CA ALA A 56 3.99 -2.83 11.10
C ALA A 56 3.04 -3.00 12.29
N ALA A 57 1.74 -2.73 12.11
CA ALA A 57 0.77 -2.94 13.18
C ALA A 57 0.69 -4.42 13.59
N TYR A 58 0.61 -5.34 12.62
CA TYR A 58 0.73 -6.78 12.92
C TYR A 58 2.11 -7.14 13.48
N GLY A 59 3.17 -6.47 13.02
CA GLY A 59 4.53 -6.65 13.55
C GLY A 59 4.63 -6.32 15.03
N CYS A 60 3.94 -5.27 15.52
CA CYS A 60 3.86 -4.95 16.95
C CYS A 60 3.19 -6.08 17.75
N PHE A 61 2.09 -6.63 17.25
CA PHE A 61 1.44 -7.80 17.85
C PHE A 61 2.42 -9.00 17.91
N LEU A 62 3.11 -9.30 16.82
CA LEU A 62 4.08 -10.41 16.78
C LEU A 62 5.27 -10.16 17.75
N ALA A 63 5.70 -8.90 17.92
CA ALA A 63 6.72 -8.52 18.89
C ALA A 63 6.27 -8.80 20.34
N ALA A 64 4.98 -8.55 20.68
CA ALA A 64 4.43 -8.91 21.99
C ALA A 64 4.41 -10.43 22.19
N ARG A 65 4.00 -11.20 21.18
CA ARG A 65 4.01 -12.67 21.20
C ARG A 65 5.43 -13.21 21.33
N GLU A 66 6.39 -12.64 20.64
CA GLU A 66 7.82 -13.00 20.73
C GLU A 66 8.38 -12.72 22.13
N THR A 67 8.07 -11.54 22.71
CA THR A 67 8.49 -11.18 24.06
C THR A 67 7.88 -12.13 25.10
N GLN A 68 6.61 -12.54 24.92
CA GLN A 68 5.95 -13.52 25.78
C GLN A 68 6.65 -14.89 25.74
N ARG A 69 7.02 -15.36 24.54
CA ARG A 69 7.75 -16.63 24.36
C ARG A 69 9.15 -16.60 24.96
N ALA A 70 9.83 -15.46 24.88
CA ALA A 70 11.18 -15.26 25.42
C ALA A 70 11.21 -15.24 26.96
N LYS A 71 10.06 -14.96 27.62
CA LYS A 71 9.93 -14.83 29.08
C LYS A 71 10.89 -13.79 29.66
N ASP A 72 11.07 -12.67 28.94
CA ASP A 72 11.94 -11.58 29.37
C ASP A 72 11.51 -11.06 30.76
N ALA A 73 12.47 -10.92 31.69
CA ALA A 73 12.18 -10.48 33.05
C ALA A 73 11.60 -9.07 33.09
N ASP A 74 12.16 -8.15 32.29
CA ASP A 74 11.58 -6.83 32.02
C ASP A 74 10.95 -6.83 30.62
N TRP A 75 9.77 -7.41 30.52
CA TRP A 75 9.07 -7.52 29.26
C TRP A 75 8.73 -6.17 28.62
N ARG A 76 8.55 -5.12 29.45
CA ARG A 76 8.23 -3.79 28.92
C ARG A 76 9.40 -3.19 28.16
N ALA A 77 10.60 -3.23 28.73
CA ALA A 77 11.82 -2.77 28.07
C ALA A 77 12.16 -3.64 26.84
N ALA A 78 12.01 -4.97 26.96
CA ALA A 78 12.25 -5.89 25.86
C ALA A 78 11.30 -5.65 24.67
N LEU A 79 10.02 -5.43 24.95
CA LEU A 79 9.02 -5.10 23.93
C LEU A 79 9.32 -3.76 23.26
N ASP A 80 9.61 -2.71 24.04
CA ASP A 80 9.91 -1.38 23.48
C ASP A 80 11.13 -1.40 22.57
N LYS A 81 12.14 -2.19 22.90
CA LYS A 81 13.30 -2.42 22.03
C LYS A 81 12.90 -3.05 20.69
N ARG A 82 12.02 -4.05 20.69
CA ARG A 82 11.50 -4.69 19.47
C ARG A 82 10.68 -3.72 18.63
N LEU A 83 9.83 -2.93 19.25
CA LEU A 83 9.06 -1.87 18.55
C LEU A 83 9.98 -0.86 17.87
N THR A 84 11.04 -0.45 18.56
CA THR A 84 12.05 0.47 18.03
C THR A 84 12.80 -0.14 16.82
N LEU A 85 13.07 -1.44 16.81
CA LEU A 85 13.64 -2.13 15.64
C LEU A 85 12.69 -2.08 14.45
N ILE A 86 11.39 -2.34 14.65
CA ILE A 86 10.38 -2.24 13.59
C ILE A 86 10.31 -0.81 13.07
N GLU A 87 10.18 0.20 13.95
CA GLU A 87 10.07 1.61 13.60
C GLU A 87 11.23 2.10 12.72
N ASN A 88 12.43 1.60 12.98
CA ASN A 88 13.65 1.96 12.24
C ASN A 88 13.95 1.06 11.04
N ALA A 89 13.10 0.06 10.74
CA ALA A 89 13.35 -0.84 9.62
C ALA A 89 13.38 -0.12 8.26
N ARG A 90 12.60 0.97 8.12
CA ARG A 90 12.61 1.86 6.94
C ARG A 90 12.41 3.33 7.36
N PRO A 91 13.47 4.07 7.67
CA PRO A 91 13.40 5.41 8.26
C PRO A 91 12.58 6.43 7.44
N THR A 92 12.48 6.27 6.13
CA THR A 92 11.72 7.16 5.24
C THR A 92 10.23 6.79 5.13
N ALA A 93 9.80 5.65 5.68
CA ALA A 93 8.43 5.18 5.59
C ALA A 93 7.58 5.72 6.75
N VAL A 94 6.99 6.90 6.59
CA VAL A 94 6.21 7.58 7.63
C VAL A 94 5.06 6.72 8.18
N ASN A 95 4.40 5.93 7.35
CA ASN A 95 3.32 5.05 7.80
C ASN A 95 3.81 3.94 8.73
N LEU A 96 5.08 3.52 8.58
CA LEU A 96 5.70 2.57 9.51
C LEU A 96 5.79 3.15 10.92
N ALA A 97 6.44 4.31 11.05
CA ALA A 97 6.57 5.00 12.32
C ALA A 97 5.21 5.41 12.90
N TRP A 98 4.25 5.82 12.06
CA TRP A 98 2.88 6.11 12.48
C TRP A 98 2.22 4.87 13.11
N ALA A 99 2.31 3.71 12.46
CA ALA A 99 1.69 2.48 12.97
C ALA A 99 2.30 2.08 14.33
N VAL A 100 3.63 2.12 14.46
CA VAL A 100 4.29 1.79 15.73
C VAL A 100 3.89 2.78 16.84
N ARG A 101 3.83 4.09 16.55
CA ARG A 101 3.35 5.09 17.52
C ARG A 101 1.89 4.87 17.92
N GLU A 102 1.04 4.53 16.96
CA GLU A 102 -0.37 4.22 17.23
C GLU A 102 -0.50 2.99 18.15
N MET A 103 0.28 1.93 17.91
CA MET A 103 0.26 0.75 18.77
C MET A 103 0.80 1.05 20.16
N ARG A 104 1.84 1.91 20.29
CA ARG A 104 2.32 2.40 21.58
C ARG A 104 1.25 3.23 22.32
N ARG A 105 0.54 4.09 21.60
CA ARG A 105 -0.58 4.87 22.17
C ARG A 105 -1.66 3.95 22.72
N VAL A 106 -2.07 2.95 21.96
CA VAL A 106 -3.05 1.93 22.38
C VAL A 106 -2.56 1.18 23.62
N TRP A 107 -1.28 0.85 23.71
CA TRP A 107 -0.70 0.24 24.90
C TRP A 107 -0.85 1.15 26.15
N GLN A 108 -0.46 2.41 26.04
CA GLN A 108 -0.54 3.36 27.12
C GLN A 108 -1.99 3.59 27.60
N GLU A 109 -2.93 3.71 26.67
CA GLU A 109 -4.35 3.97 26.95
C GLU A 109 -5.09 2.74 27.49
N SER A 110 -4.67 1.53 27.12
CA SER A 110 -5.34 0.29 27.53
C SER A 110 -5.10 -0.09 28.98
N GLY A 111 -4.04 0.44 29.60
CA GLY A 111 -3.60 0.01 30.92
C GLY A 111 -3.21 -1.46 31.04
N ALA A 112 -2.90 -2.13 29.93
CA ALA A 112 -2.55 -3.55 29.90
C ALA A 112 -1.31 -3.83 30.77
N ASP A 113 -1.45 -4.71 31.74
CA ASP A 113 -0.43 -5.10 32.71
C ASP A 113 0.25 -6.45 32.35
N SER A 114 -0.24 -7.13 31.32
CA SER A 114 0.28 -8.39 30.81
C SER A 114 0.45 -8.39 29.30
N LEU A 115 1.43 -9.18 28.83
CA LEU A 115 1.69 -9.37 27.39
C LEU A 115 0.52 -10.05 26.67
N ASP A 116 -0.18 -10.95 27.33
CA ASP A 116 -1.29 -11.67 26.73
C ASP A 116 -2.48 -10.74 26.49
N GLY A 117 -2.84 -9.92 27.47
CA GLY A 117 -3.88 -8.90 27.34
C GLY A 117 -3.53 -7.88 26.24
N LEU A 118 -2.27 -7.41 26.25
CA LEU A 118 -1.79 -6.45 25.25
C LEU A 118 -1.80 -7.05 23.84
N ALA A 119 -1.37 -8.30 23.67
CA ALA A 119 -1.37 -8.97 22.37
C ALA A 119 -2.78 -9.08 21.80
N GLY A 120 -3.78 -9.41 22.62
CA GLY A 120 -5.18 -9.44 22.19
C GLY A 120 -5.67 -8.08 21.70
N ILE A 121 -5.39 -7.03 22.46
CA ILE A 121 -5.75 -5.64 22.10
C ILE A 121 -5.06 -5.23 20.79
N TRP A 122 -3.77 -5.52 20.65
CA TRP A 122 -3.01 -5.15 19.46
C TRP A 122 -3.43 -5.92 18.21
N LEU A 123 -3.78 -7.21 18.33
CA LEU A 123 -4.31 -7.96 17.19
C LEU A 123 -5.64 -7.36 16.71
N ALA A 124 -6.52 -7.00 17.64
CA ALA A 124 -7.78 -6.33 17.31
C ALA A 124 -7.50 -4.99 16.59
N ARG A 125 -6.60 -4.16 17.14
CA ARG A 125 -6.25 -2.87 16.53
C ARG A 125 -5.61 -3.01 15.16
N ALA A 126 -4.70 -3.98 14.95
CA ALA A 126 -4.09 -4.25 13.66
C ALA A 126 -5.15 -4.63 12.60
N LYS A 127 -6.13 -5.46 12.99
CA LYS A 127 -7.27 -5.80 12.12
C LYS A 127 -8.13 -4.59 11.78
N GLU A 128 -8.40 -3.70 12.75
CA GLU A 128 -9.14 -2.45 12.51
C GLU A 128 -8.40 -1.54 11.51
N ILE A 129 -7.09 -1.36 11.68
CA ILE A 129 -6.26 -0.57 10.76
C ILE A 129 -6.31 -1.19 9.35
N HIS A 130 -6.20 -2.50 9.24
CA HIS A 130 -6.26 -3.24 7.98
C HIS A 130 -7.61 -3.02 7.28
N LEU A 131 -8.71 -3.25 7.97
CA LEU A 131 -10.06 -3.10 7.40
C LEU A 131 -10.39 -1.64 7.06
N ALA A 132 -9.99 -0.70 7.90
CA ALA A 132 -10.20 0.72 7.65
C ALA A 132 -9.49 1.20 6.36
N ASP A 133 -8.28 0.72 6.08
CA ASP A 133 -7.57 1.03 4.83
C ASP A 133 -8.31 0.48 3.61
N ILE A 134 -8.80 -0.76 3.68
CA ILE A 134 -9.59 -1.37 2.61
C ILE A 134 -10.85 -0.54 2.32
N GLU A 135 -11.61 -0.18 3.35
CA GLU A 135 -12.85 0.60 3.18
C GLU A 135 -12.59 2.01 2.65
N MET A 136 -11.53 2.66 3.09
CA MET A 136 -11.10 3.94 2.51
C MET A 136 -10.72 3.80 1.03
N CYS A 137 -9.99 2.77 0.65
CA CYS A 137 -9.64 2.48 -0.74
C CYS A 137 -10.89 2.22 -1.60
N LYS A 138 -11.84 1.44 -1.10
CA LYS A 138 -13.13 1.21 -1.79
C LYS A 138 -13.94 2.50 -1.96
N ALA A 139 -13.98 3.34 -0.93
CA ALA A 139 -14.67 4.64 -1.03
C ALA A 139 -14.05 5.52 -2.11
N MET A 140 -12.71 5.61 -2.16
CA MET A 140 -12.01 6.29 -3.25
C MET A 140 -12.30 5.68 -4.62
N GLY A 141 -12.35 4.35 -4.69
CA GLY A 141 -12.71 3.63 -5.91
C GLY A 141 -14.07 4.06 -6.44
N ARG A 142 -15.09 4.10 -5.57
CA ARG A 142 -16.43 4.56 -5.95
C ARG A 142 -16.42 5.99 -6.49
N PHE A 143 -15.93 6.96 -5.71
CA PHE A 143 -15.93 8.37 -6.11
C PHE A 143 -15.02 8.66 -7.30
N GLY A 144 -13.84 8.05 -7.34
CA GLY A 144 -12.90 8.23 -8.46
C GLY A 144 -13.37 7.52 -9.73
N GLY A 145 -14.03 6.38 -9.60
CA GLY A 145 -14.60 5.62 -10.71
C GLY A 145 -15.69 6.39 -11.49
N GLU A 146 -16.42 7.30 -10.82
CA GLU A 146 -17.39 8.19 -11.46
C GLU A 146 -16.73 9.12 -12.50
N LEU A 147 -15.47 9.49 -12.30
CA LEU A 147 -14.71 10.39 -13.16
C LEU A 147 -14.15 9.73 -14.43
N ILE A 148 -14.24 8.41 -14.52
CA ILE A 148 -13.84 7.63 -15.70
C ILE A 148 -15.08 7.36 -16.53
N ASP A 149 -15.02 7.61 -17.84
CA ASP A 149 -16.13 7.37 -18.75
C ASP A 149 -16.06 5.94 -19.33
N ASP A 150 -17.19 5.42 -19.79
CA ASP A 150 -17.23 4.15 -20.50
C ASP A 150 -16.42 4.25 -21.80
N GLY A 151 -15.58 3.26 -22.10
CA GLY A 151 -14.68 3.26 -23.25
C GLY A 151 -13.33 3.96 -23.02
N ASP A 152 -13.11 4.62 -21.88
CA ASP A 152 -11.85 5.30 -21.60
C ASP A 152 -10.66 4.34 -21.58
N THR A 153 -9.51 4.83 -22.06
CA THR A 153 -8.21 4.28 -21.77
C THR A 153 -7.53 5.11 -20.68
N VAL A 154 -7.30 4.49 -19.54
CA VAL A 154 -6.71 5.12 -18.35
C VAL A 154 -5.23 4.82 -18.29
N MET A 155 -4.37 5.86 -18.26
CA MET A 155 -2.95 5.68 -18.00
C MET A 155 -2.65 5.75 -16.50
N THR A 156 -1.79 4.87 -16.03
CA THR A 156 -1.31 4.88 -14.64
C THR A 156 0.21 4.72 -14.57
N HIS A 157 0.81 5.16 -13.46
CA HIS A 157 2.25 5.11 -13.23
C HIS A 157 2.56 4.51 -11.86
N CYS A 158 3.60 3.69 -11.78
CA CYS A 158 3.99 2.93 -10.61
C CYS A 158 2.95 1.84 -10.24
N ASN A 159 2.84 1.52 -8.97
CA ASN A 159 1.81 0.63 -8.45
C ASN A 159 1.17 1.25 -7.21
N ALA A 160 -0.04 1.70 -7.37
CA ALA A 160 -0.93 2.17 -6.30
C ALA A 160 -2.19 1.29 -6.25
N GLY A 161 -1.98 -0.01 -6.33
CA GLY A 161 -2.98 -1.06 -6.28
C GLY A 161 -3.14 -1.71 -4.91
N ALA A 162 -3.81 -2.87 -4.90
CA ALA A 162 -4.01 -3.68 -3.71
C ALA A 162 -2.67 -4.02 -3.03
N LEU A 163 -1.65 -4.38 -3.81
CA LEU A 163 -0.31 -4.71 -3.31
C LEU A 163 0.39 -3.55 -2.56
N ALA A 164 -0.03 -2.30 -2.77
CA ALA A 164 0.53 -1.13 -2.10
C ALA A 164 -0.26 -0.68 -0.87
N THR A 165 -1.46 -1.23 -0.67
CA THR A 165 -2.41 -0.90 0.40
C THR A 165 -2.71 -2.14 1.23
N ALA A 166 -3.76 -2.13 2.04
CA ALA A 166 -4.22 -3.34 2.71
C ALA A 166 -5.00 -4.30 1.79
N GLY A 167 -5.52 -3.80 0.64
CA GLY A 167 -6.32 -4.68 -0.21
C GLY A 167 -6.82 -4.11 -1.54
N TYR A 168 -7.54 -3.02 -1.62
CA TYR A 168 -8.24 -2.59 -2.84
C TYR A 168 -7.40 -1.70 -3.76
N GLY A 169 -6.50 -0.91 -3.18
CA GLY A 169 -5.70 0.06 -3.90
C GLY A 169 -6.32 1.44 -4.02
N THR A 170 -5.49 2.43 -4.31
CA THR A 170 -5.91 3.83 -4.51
C THR A 170 -6.15 4.12 -5.98
N ALA A 171 -5.11 4.37 -6.79
CA ALA A 171 -5.28 4.60 -8.23
C ALA A 171 -5.87 3.40 -8.96
N LEU A 172 -5.40 2.17 -8.66
CA LEU A 172 -6.02 0.98 -9.21
C LEU A 172 -7.40 0.70 -8.59
N GLY A 173 -7.66 1.20 -7.38
CA GLY A 173 -8.99 1.21 -6.78
C GLY A 173 -9.99 2.04 -7.59
N VAL A 174 -9.57 3.21 -8.09
CA VAL A 174 -10.39 4.04 -9.00
C VAL A 174 -10.70 3.30 -10.31
N ILE A 175 -9.71 2.61 -10.87
CA ILE A 175 -9.89 1.76 -12.06
C ILE A 175 -10.89 0.62 -11.76
N ARG A 176 -10.73 -0.07 -10.63
CA ARG A 176 -11.66 -1.11 -10.17
C ARG A 176 -13.07 -0.57 -9.97
N GLY A 177 -13.20 0.60 -9.33
CA GLY A 177 -14.49 1.25 -9.10
C GLY A 177 -15.24 1.59 -10.39
N ALA A 178 -14.53 1.97 -11.46
CA ALA A 178 -15.14 2.17 -12.77
C ALA A 178 -15.64 0.84 -13.38
N VAL A 179 -14.84 -0.24 -13.26
CA VAL A 179 -15.22 -1.58 -13.73
C VAL A 179 -16.38 -2.16 -12.91
N ASP A 180 -16.34 -1.99 -11.58
CA ASP A 180 -17.42 -2.42 -10.67
C ASP A 180 -18.75 -1.69 -10.98
N ALA A 181 -18.66 -0.46 -11.51
CA ALA A 181 -19.83 0.31 -12.03
C ALA A 181 -20.26 -0.13 -13.44
N GLY A 182 -19.68 -1.19 -14.00
CA GLY A 182 -20.04 -1.76 -15.30
C GLY A 182 -19.37 -1.11 -16.50
N LYS A 183 -18.43 -0.18 -16.31
CA LYS A 183 -17.73 0.52 -17.40
C LYS A 183 -16.69 -0.41 -18.05
N LYS A 184 -16.61 -0.37 -19.37
CA LYS A 184 -15.62 -1.11 -20.18
C LYS A 184 -14.44 -0.18 -20.45
N ILE A 185 -13.35 -0.37 -19.78
CA ILE A 185 -12.16 0.47 -19.87
C ILE A 185 -10.93 -0.34 -20.24
N GLN A 186 -9.89 0.34 -20.70
CA GLN A 186 -8.55 -0.22 -20.90
C GLN A 186 -7.55 0.53 -20.03
N VAL A 187 -6.45 -0.11 -19.71
CA VAL A 187 -5.38 0.49 -18.91
C VAL A 187 -4.06 0.45 -19.65
N ILE A 188 -3.34 1.58 -19.61
CA ILE A 188 -1.93 1.65 -19.98
C ILE A 188 -1.14 1.85 -18.70
N ALA A 189 -0.35 0.86 -18.32
CA ALA A 189 0.55 0.93 -17.19
C ALA A 189 1.95 1.31 -17.68
N ASN A 190 2.46 2.46 -17.27
CA ASN A 190 3.87 2.79 -17.49
C ASN A 190 4.74 1.77 -16.76
N GLU A 191 5.82 1.29 -17.40
CA GLU A 191 6.70 0.26 -16.81
C GLU A 191 7.30 0.68 -15.47
N THR A 192 7.56 1.98 -15.29
CA THR A 192 8.09 2.62 -14.08
C THR A 192 9.50 2.16 -13.72
N ARG A 193 10.50 2.66 -14.48
CA ARG A 193 11.91 2.49 -14.11
C ARG A 193 12.22 3.16 -12.77
N PRO A 194 13.23 2.69 -11.97
CA PRO A 194 14.07 1.51 -12.22
C PRO A 194 13.50 0.17 -11.74
N PHE A 195 12.53 0.14 -10.78
CA PHE A 195 12.04 -1.08 -10.14
C PHE A 195 10.89 -1.76 -10.90
N LEU A 196 10.41 -1.15 -11.99
CA LEU A 196 9.38 -1.70 -12.88
C LEU A 196 8.06 -2.06 -12.17
N GLN A 197 7.63 -1.24 -11.19
CA GLN A 197 6.39 -1.51 -10.45
C GLN A 197 5.16 -1.55 -11.35
N GLY A 198 5.13 -0.73 -12.40
CA GLY A 198 4.05 -0.76 -13.39
C GLY A 198 4.02 -2.05 -14.19
N ALA A 199 5.17 -2.45 -14.74
CA ALA A 199 5.28 -3.67 -15.54
C ALA A 199 5.10 -4.93 -14.70
N ARG A 200 5.66 -4.96 -13.49
CA ARG A 200 5.70 -6.16 -12.65
C ARG A 200 4.47 -6.33 -11.78
N LEU A 201 3.99 -5.26 -11.18
CA LEU A 201 2.95 -5.32 -10.14
C LEU A 201 1.60 -4.83 -10.66
N THR A 202 1.54 -3.65 -11.30
CA THR A 202 0.28 -3.10 -11.82
C THR A 202 -0.31 -3.97 -12.90
N ALA A 203 0.50 -4.37 -13.89
CA ALA A 203 0.04 -5.26 -14.95
C ALA A 203 -0.41 -6.62 -14.40
N TRP A 204 0.31 -7.17 -13.42
CA TRP A 204 -0.06 -8.43 -12.77
C TRP A 204 -1.40 -8.33 -12.02
N GLU A 205 -1.61 -7.27 -11.22
CA GLU A 205 -2.88 -7.07 -10.49
C GLU A 205 -4.06 -6.97 -11.46
N LEU A 206 -3.97 -6.06 -12.44
CA LEU A 206 -5.07 -5.80 -13.37
C LEU A 206 -5.37 -7.01 -14.24
N HIS A 207 -4.34 -7.74 -14.68
CA HIS A 207 -4.53 -8.98 -15.42
C HIS A 207 -5.29 -10.04 -14.61
N ARG A 208 -4.95 -10.20 -13.33
CA ARG A 208 -5.66 -11.13 -12.43
C ARG A 208 -7.10 -10.71 -12.14
N ASP A 209 -7.38 -9.42 -12.17
CA ASP A 209 -8.74 -8.89 -12.01
C ASP A 209 -9.55 -8.92 -13.33
N GLY A 210 -8.96 -9.43 -14.44
CA GLY A 210 -9.61 -9.48 -15.75
C GLY A 210 -9.75 -8.11 -16.43
N ILE A 211 -9.01 -7.10 -15.95
CA ILE A 211 -9.03 -5.74 -16.49
C ILE A 211 -7.99 -5.64 -17.62
N PRO A 212 -8.39 -5.26 -18.86
CA PRO A 212 -7.47 -5.15 -19.98
C PRO A 212 -6.34 -4.16 -19.69
N VAL A 213 -5.10 -4.63 -19.75
CA VAL A 213 -3.92 -3.81 -19.44
C VAL A 213 -2.82 -4.00 -20.47
N ARG A 214 -2.16 -2.92 -20.86
CA ARG A 214 -0.94 -2.91 -21.69
C ARG A 214 0.16 -2.19 -20.92
N VAL A 215 1.37 -2.70 -21.01
CA VAL A 215 2.56 -2.03 -20.45
C VAL A 215 3.17 -1.15 -21.53
N ALA A 216 3.51 0.08 -21.18
CA ALA A 216 4.22 1.01 -22.05
C ALA A 216 5.56 1.42 -21.40
N CYS A 217 6.57 1.68 -22.23
CA CYS A 217 7.79 2.31 -21.76
C CYS A 217 7.50 3.70 -21.21
N ASP A 218 8.22 4.13 -20.16
CA ASP A 218 7.97 5.42 -19.50
C ASP A 218 8.11 6.61 -20.47
N ASN A 219 8.98 6.53 -21.47
CA ASN A 219 9.19 7.56 -22.47
C ASN A 219 8.17 7.56 -23.62
N ALA A 220 7.26 6.58 -23.68
CA ALA A 220 6.21 6.52 -24.70
C ALA A 220 5.00 7.41 -24.40
N CYS A 221 4.87 7.95 -23.18
CA CYS A 221 3.71 8.72 -22.74
C CYS A 221 3.31 9.83 -23.70
N ALA A 222 4.27 10.64 -24.14
CA ALA A 222 4.02 11.76 -25.05
C ALA A 222 3.41 11.30 -26.39
N LEU A 223 3.91 10.20 -26.97
CA LEU A 223 3.42 9.65 -28.22
C LEU A 223 1.99 9.11 -28.06
N LEU A 224 1.73 8.37 -26.97
CA LEU A 224 0.42 7.78 -26.69
C LEU A 224 -0.64 8.85 -26.47
N MET A 225 -0.32 9.90 -25.70
CA MET A 225 -1.20 11.04 -25.45
C MET A 225 -1.43 11.86 -26.72
N LYS A 226 -0.38 12.16 -27.49
CA LYS A 226 -0.50 12.87 -28.79
C LYS A 226 -1.40 12.14 -29.79
N ARG A 227 -1.41 10.81 -29.77
CA ARG A 227 -2.26 9.98 -30.64
C ARG A 227 -3.70 9.84 -30.12
N GLY A 228 -4.06 10.47 -29.03
CA GLY A 228 -5.39 10.36 -28.43
C GLY A 228 -5.70 8.98 -27.83
N LEU A 229 -4.68 8.17 -27.55
CA LEU A 229 -4.83 6.83 -26.99
C LEU A 229 -4.99 6.80 -25.46
N VAL A 230 -5.02 7.98 -24.81
CA VAL A 230 -5.17 8.13 -23.36
C VAL A 230 -6.23 9.21 -23.11
N GLN A 231 -7.29 8.88 -22.40
CA GLN A 231 -8.36 9.80 -22.04
C GLN A 231 -8.21 10.34 -20.63
N LYS A 232 -7.68 9.54 -19.72
CA LYS A 232 -7.52 9.91 -18.30
C LYS A 232 -6.15 9.44 -17.79
N VAL A 233 -5.61 10.15 -16.80
CA VAL A 233 -4.43 9.72 -16.04
C VAL A 233 -4.83 9.60 -14.57
N VAL A 234 -4.58 8.45 -13.96
CA VAL A 234 -4.83 8.23 -12.53
C VAL A 234 -3.57 7.64 -11.90
N VAL A 235 -3.03 8.33 -10.90
CA VAL A 235 -1.82 7.93 -10.17
C VAL A 235 -2.05 7.94 -8.67
N GLY A 236 -1.22 7.22 -7.93
CA GLY A 236 -1.16 7.35 -6.48
C GLY A 236 -0.40 8.61 -6.06
N ALA A 237 -0.33 8.84 -4.74
CA ALA A 237 0.53 9.85 -4.15
C ALA A 237 1.22 9.27 -2.90
N ASP A 238 2.55 9.45 -2.83
CA ASP A 238 3.31 9.14 -1.61
C ASP A 238 3.01 10.18 -0.53
N ARG A 239 2.80 11.44 -0.94
CA ARG A 239 2.44 12.59 -0.09
C ARG A 239 1.57 13.57 -0.86
N ILE A 240 0.65 14.21 -0.13
CA ILE A 240 -0.06 15.40 -0.60
C ILE A 240 0.16 16.49 0.44
N ALA A 241 0.74 17.60 0.02
CA ALA A 241 0.99 18.76 0.87
C ALA A 241 -0.31 19.51 1.20
N ALA A 242 -0.27 20.41 2.18
CA ALA A 242 -1.43 21.19 2.58
C ALA A 242 -1.97 22.11 1.47
N ASN A 243 -1.12 22.53 0.54
CA ASN A 243 -1.48 23.31 -0.64
C ASN A 243 -2.02 22.47 -1.82
N GLY A 244 -2.09 21.13 -1.65
CA GLY A 244 -2.55 20.22 -2.69
C GLY A 244 -1.46 19.65 -3.60
N ASP A 245 -0.21 20.06 -3.44
CA ASP A 245 0.88 19.47 -4.24
C ASP A 245 1.06 18.00 -3.90
N ALA A 246 1.13 17.16 -4.94
CA ALA A 246 1.30 15.72 -4.80
C ALA A 246 2.73 15.29 -5.15
N VAL A 247 3.34 14.51 -4.26
CA VAL A 247 4.64 13.87 -4.48
C VAL A 247 4.42 12.37 -4.66
N ASN A 248 4.97 11.83 -5.73
CA ASN A 248 4.82 10.41 -6.07
C ASN A 248 6.11 9.85 -6.69
N LYS A 249 6.05 8.64 -7.18
CA LYS A 249 7.11 7.91 -7.86
C LYS A 249 7.75 8.76 -8.98
N ILE A 250 9.08 8.69 -9.10
CA ILE A 250 9.83 9.31 -10.20
C ILE A 250 9.18 8.99 -11.55
N GLY A 251 9.04 10.00 -12.41
CA GLY A 251 8.32 9.92 -13.68
C GLY A 251 6.91 10.54 -13.63
N THR A 252 6.25 10.59 -12.48
CA THR A 252 4.90 11.15 -12.33
C THR A 252 4.82 12.62 -12.77
N PHE A 253 5.83 13.44 -12.45
CA PHE A 253 5.88 14.83 -12.88
C PHE A 253 5.87 14.97 -14.40
N GLY A 254 6.65 14.14 -15.11
CA GLY A 254 6.66 14.12 -16.58
C GLY A 254 5.30 13.72 -17.16
N VAL A 255 4.65 12.71 -16.58
CA VAL A 255 3.30 12.29 -16.99
C VAL A 255 2.28 13.41 -16.76
N ALA A 256 2.33 14.11 -15.62
CA ALA A 256 1.44 15.23 -15.31
C ALA A 256 1.64 16.42 -16.26
N LEU A 257 2.88 16.77 -16.58
CA LEU A 257 3.18 17.81 -17.57
C LEU A 257 2.64 17.47 -18.96
N LEU A 258 2.81 16.22 -19.40
CA LEU A 258 2.30 15.76 -20.68
C LEU A 258 0.77 15.74 -20.69
N ALA A 259 0.13 15.26 -19.62
CA ALA A 259 -1.32 15.28 -19.49
C ALA A 259 -1.87 16.71 -19.60
N LYS A 260 -1.24 17.66 -18.90
CA LYS A 260 -1.60 19.08 -18.99
C LYS A 260 -1.40 19.63 -20.42
N HIS A 261 -0.28 19.31 -21.07
CA HIS A 261 0.02 19.78 -22.43
C HIS A 261 -1.01 19.28 -23.47
N PHE A 262 -1.47 18.04 -23.31
CA PHE A 262 -2.45 17.45 -24.22
C PHE A 262 -3.90 17.59 -23.75
N ASN A 263 -4.17 18.41 -22.70
CA ASN A 263 -5.50 18.62 -22.10
C ASN A 263 -6.18 17.33 -21.63
N ILE A 264 -5.39 16.37 -21.17
CA ILE A 264 -5.89 15.12 -20.60
C ILE A 264 -6.10 15.34 -19.10
N ARG A 265 -7.28 14.98 -18.60
CA ARG A 265 -7.57 15.05 -17.16
C ARG A 265 -6.67 14.11 -16.37
N SER A 266 -5.99 14.66 -15.37
CA SER A 266 -5.16 13.89 -14.43
C SER A 266 -5.70 14.03 -13.02
N GLU A 267 -5.72 12.92 -12.29
CA GLU A 267 -6.17 12.85 -10.89
C GLU A 267 -5.15 12.11 -10.04
N GLU A 268 -4.81 12.68 -8.90
CA GLU A 268 -4.02 12.04 -7.84
C GLU A 268 -4.96 11.69 -6.69
N ARG A 269 -4.79 10.47 -6.17
CA ARG A 269 -5.62 9.98 -5.06
C ARG A 269 -4.78 9.36 -3.97
N ARG A 270 -5.03 9.81 -2.74
CA ARG A 270 -4.46 9.26 -1.53
C ARG A 270 -5.53 9.08 -0.46
N VAL A 271 -5.42 7.99 0.31
CA VAL A 271 -6.17 7.79 1.54
C VAL A 271 -5.38 8.39 2.70
N GLY A 272 -6.03 9.12 3.58
CA GLY A 272 -5.55 9.31 4.93
C GLY A 272 -5.75 10.67 5.52
N LYS A 273 -5.99 10.66 6.81
CA LYS A 273 -6.06 11.84 7.67
C LYS A 273 -4.67 12.44 7.94
N GLU A 274 -3.60 11.78 7.53
CA GLU A 274 -2.21 12.13 7.82
C GLU A 274 -1.74 13.38 7.07
N CYS A 275 -2.51 13.89 6.11
CA CYS A 275 -2.25 15.18 5.48
C CYS A 275 -2.34 16.38 6.45
N ARG A 276 -2.77 16.17 7.70
CA ARG A 276 -2.84 17.21 8.73
C ARG A 276 -1.65 17.22 9.70
N SER A 277 -0.73 16.28 9.61
CA SER A 277 0.50 16.37 10.40
C SER A 277 1.35 17.50 9.83
N ARG A 278 1.46 18.59 10.56
CA ARG A 278 2.39 19.68 10.30
C ARG A 278 3.81 19.09 10.30
N TRP A 279 4.56 19.44 9.29
CA TRP A 279 6.01 19.30 9.27
C TRP A 279 6.63 20.24 10.30
#